data_489175d8a57170d5f487b3b272f7179b
#
_entry.id   489175d8a57170d5f487b3b272f7179b
#
_cell.length_a   1.000
_cell.length_b   1.000
_cell.length_c   1.000
_cell.angle_alpha   90.00
_cell.angle_beta   90.00
_cell.angle_gamma   90.00
#
_symmetry.space_group_name_H-M   'P 1'
#
loop_
_entity.id
_entity.type
_entity.pdbx_description
1 polymer ?
#
loop_
_entity_poly.entity_id
_entity_poly.type
_entity_poly.pdbx_seq_one_letter_code
_entity_poly.pdbx_strand_id
1 'polypeptide(L)'
;MKDLESKSLSKQIKRYAQVGGVVGKLATKLATQKYLGVKIDKKKHAEEIRAALGGIKGPLMKVAQLSATIPDLLPSEYVEELRHLQSNAPSMGWLFVKRRMAAELSSKWQESFDSFGKEASKAASLGQVHKALIKNNKVVACKLQYPDMESAVSADLSQLKMIFSIYQSYNKAIKTGDIYKEITERLKEELDYVRERKLMKVFSDIFSDSEHVHVPEVIESLSTKRLLTMTWLEGRPIL
;
A
#
# COMPACT_ATOMS: atom_id res chain seq x y z
N MET A 1 -23.61 -14.52 6.73
CA MET A 1 -22.19 -14.71 7.06
C MET A 1 -21.48 -15.57 6.00
N LYS A 2 -21.99 -16.74 5.62
CA LYS A 2 -21.39 -17.61 4.58
C LYS A 2 -21.15 -16.96 3.21
N ASP A 3 -22.05 -16.08 2.75
CA ASP A 3 -21.90 -15.40 1.43
C ASP A 3 -20.79 -14.34 1.37
N LEU A 4 -20.38 -13.78 2.50
CA LEU A 4 -19.27 -12.84 2.57
C LEU A 4 -17.92 -13.56 2.55
N GLU A 5 -17.83 -14.73 3.16
CA GLU A 5 -16.64 -15.58 3.15
C GLU A 5 -16.40 -16.18 1.76
N SER A 6 -17.45 -16.63 1.05
CA SER A 6 -17.32 -17.18 -0.30
C SER A 6 -16.89 -16.12 -1.32
N LYS A 7 -17.37 -14.87 -1.20
CA LYS A 7 -16.92 -13.74 -2.03
C LYS A 7 -15.51 -13.30 -1.71
N SER A 8 -15.07 -13.42 -0.46
CA SER A 8 -13.68 -13.17 -0.06
C SER A 8 -12.74 -14.22 -0.65
N LEU A 9 -13.11 -15.49 -0.54
CA LEU A 9 -12.34 -16.63 -1.07
C LEU A 9 -12.18 -16.56 -2.60
N SER A 10 -13.25 -16.25 -3.32
CA SER A 10 -13.21 -16.14 -4.79
C SER A 10 -12.32 -14.97 -5.26
N LYS A 11 -12.32 -13.84 -4.53
CA LYS A 11 -11.43 -12.71 -4.79
C LYS A 11 -9.97 -13.07 -4.50
N GLN A 12 -9.71 -13.80 -3.43
CA GLN A 12 -8.37 -14.28 -3.11
C GLN A 12 -7.84 -15.24 -4.18
N ILE A 13 -8.65 -16.23 -4.60
CA ILE A 13 -8.28 -17.17 -5.65
C ILE A 13 -7.97 -16.46 -6.96
N LYS A 14 -8.81 -15.49 -7.38
CA LYS A 14 -8.57 -14.68 -8.59
C LYS A 14 -7.28 -13.88 -8.50
N ARG A 15 -6.99 -13.34 -7.34
CA ARG A 15 -5.75 -12.60 -7.05
C ARG A 15 -4.53 -13.52 -7.09
N TYR A 16 -4.62 -14.70 -6.47
CA TYR A 16 -3.57 -15.73 -6.54
C TYR A 16 -3.30 -16.16 -7.99
N ALA A 17 -4.33 -16.36 -8.80
CA ALA A 17 -4.19 -16.72 -10.20
C ALA A 17 -3.49 -15.61 -11.02
N GLN A 18 -3.84 -14.34 -10.79
CA GLN A 18 -3.20 -13.21 -11.47
C GLN A 18 -1.72 -13.07 -11.10
N VAL A 19 -1.40 -13.09 -9.80
CA VAL A 19 -0.02 -12.99 -9.33
C VAL A 19 0.79 -14.22 -9.71
N GLY A 20 0.21 -15.42 -9.57
CA GLY A 20 0.84 -16.67 -10.00
C GLY A 20 1.19 -16.69 -11.49
N GLY A 21 0.34 -16.10 -12.33
CA GLY A 21 0.59 -15.94 -13.76
C GLY A 21 1.78 -15.02 -14.05
N VAL A 22 1.89 -13.89 -13.32
CA VAL A 22 3.02 -12.95 -13.46
C VAL A 22 4.33 -13.58 -12.98
N VAL A 23 4.29 -14.21 -11.79
CA VAL A 23 5.45 -14.90 -11.21
C VAL A 23 5.90 -16.07 -12.08
N GLY A 24 4.95 -16.85 -12.61
CA GLY A 24 5.24 -17.95 -13.52
C GLY A 24 5.93 -17.48 -14.81
N LYS A 25 5.43 -16.42 -15.43
CA LYS A 25 6.08 -15.80 -16.61
C LYS A 25 7.47 -15.28 -16.31
N LEU A 26 7.67 -14.63 -15.15
CA LEU A 26 8.97 -14.15 -14.70
C LEU A 26 9.94 -15.32 -14.51
N ALA A 27 9.55 -16.36 -13.79
CA ALA A 27 10.35 -17.55 -13.54
C ALA A 27 10.73 -18.27 -14.85
N THR A 28 9.78 -18.40 -15.79
CA THR A 28 10.03 -19.02 -17.10
C THR A 28 11.04 -18.20 -17.90
N LYS A 29 10.89 -16.87 -17.97
CA LYS A 29 11.82 -16.00 -18.69
C LYS A 29 13.23 -16.05 -18.10
N LEU A 30 13.35 -16.00 -16.75
CA LEU A 30 14.65 -16.12 -16.08
C LEU A 30 15.31 -17.49 -16.31
N ALA A 31 14.52 -18.56 -16.28
CA ALA A 31 15.00 -19.90 -16.58
C ALA A 31 15.48 -19.99 -18.07
N THR A 32 14.72 -19.44 -19.01
CA THR A 32 15.08 -19.39 -20.42
C THR A 32 16.39 -18.63 -20.66
N GLN A 33 16.58 -17.50 -19.95
CA GLN A 33 17.85 -16.76 -20.01
C GLN A 33 19.02 -17.62 -19.51
N LYS A 34 18.85 -18.28 -18.36
CA LYS A 34 19.92 -19.05 -17.71
C LYS A 34 20.29 -20.32 -18.50
N TYR A 35 19.29 -21.04 -19.00
CA TYR A 35 19.52 -22.35 -19.63
C TYR A 35 19.65 -22.30 -21.16
N LEU A 36 19.04 -21.31 -21.81
CA LEU A 36 19.04 -21.20 -23.27
C LEU A 36 19.82 -20.00 -23.80
N GLY A 37 20.44 -19.19 -22.92
CA GLY A 37 21.28 -18.03 -23.34
C GLY A 37 20.51 -16.90 -24.03
N VAL A 38 19.17 -16.93 -24.01
CA VAL A 38 18.33 -15.91 -24.68
C VAL A 38 18.46 -14.59 -23.92
N LYS A 39 18.92 -13.53 -24.60
CA LYS A 39 18.96 -12.19 -24.03
C LYS A 39 17.54 -11.65 -23.82
N ILE A 40 17.18 -11.34 -22.57
CA ILE A 40 15.91 -10.69 -22.24
C ILE A 40 16.12 -9.19 -22.34
N ASP A 41 15.22 -8.51 -23.04
CA ASP A 41 15.08 -7.06 -22.96
C ASP A 41 14.51 -6.72 -21.58
N LYS A 42 15.40 -6.29 -20.68
CA LYS A 42 15.06 -5.99 -19.29
C LYS A 42 14.04 -4.86 -19.18
N LYS A 43 14.13 -3.85 -20.05
CA LYS A 43 13.20 -2.71 -20.04
C LYS A 43 11.79 -3.15 -20.40
N LYS A 44 11.63 -3.84 -21.52
CA LYS A 44 10.32 -4.38 -21.94
C LYS A 44 9.73 -5.31 -20.88
N HIS A 45 10.57 -6.12 -20.23
CA HIS A 45 10.12 -7.01 -19.17
C HIS A 45 9.71 -6.26 -17.91
N ALA A 46 10.40 -5.19 -17.53
CA ALA A 46 10.03 -4.33 -16.41
C ALA A 46 8.70 -3.62 -16.68
N GLU A 47 8.45 -3.13 -17.90
CA GLU A 47 7.18 -2.55 -18.34
C GLU A 47 6.02 -3.57 -18.24
N GLU A 48 6.25 -4.82 -18.67
CA GLU A 48 5.25 -5.91 -18.53
C GLU A 48 4.92 -6.19 -17.07
N ILE A 49 5.91 -6.19 -16.17
CA ILE A 49 5.71 -6.37 -14.72
C ILE A 49 4.94 -5.19 -14.16
N ARG A 50 5.30 -3.95 -14.50
CA ARG A 50 4.56 -2.77 -14.09
C ARG A 50 3.10 -2.84 -14.52
N ALA A 51 2.83 -3.16 -15.77
CA ALA A 51 1.47 -3.28 -16.30
C ALA A 51 0.66 -4.35 -15.56
N ALA A 52 1.28 -5.48 -15.23
CA ALA A 52 0.64 -6.55 -14.48
C ALA A 52 0.38 -6.19 -13.02
N LEU A 53 1.32 -5.50 -12.37
CA LEU A 53 1.19 -5.05 -10.98
C LEU A 53 0.29 -3.82 -10.84
N GLY A 54 0.26 -2.93 -11.83
CA GLY A 54 -0.54 -1.71 -11.82
C GLY A 54 -2.06 -1.97 -11.79
N GLY A 55 -2.50 -3.15 -12.26
CA GLY A 55 -3.89 -3.61 -12.12
C GLY A 55 -4.23 -4.21 -10.75
N ILE A 56 -3.24 -4.48 -9.90
CA ILE A 56 -3.39 -5.12 -8.61
C ILE A 56 -3.32 -4.05 -7.51
N LYS A 57 -4.48 -3.75 -6.89
CA LYS A 57 -4.53 -2.86 -5.73
C LYS A 57 -4.05 -3.61 -4.49
N GLY A 58 -3.21 -2.97 -3.69
CA GLY A 58 -2.91 -3.45 -2.35
C GLY A 58 -1.44 -3.74 -2.07
N PRO A 59 -1.15 -4.65 -1.12
CA PRO A 59 0.17 -4.82 -0.53
C PRO A 59 1.28 -5.16 -1.53
N LEU A 60 0.99 -5.93 -2.58
CA LEU A 60 2.00 -6.32 -3.56
C LEU A 60 2.61 -5.12 -4.30
N MET A 61 1.82 -4.08 -4.52
CA MET A 61 2.30 -2.81 -5.07
C MET A 61 3.27 -2.13 -4.08
N LYS A 62 2.96 -2.17 -2.78
CA LYS A 62 3.85 -1.64 -1.75
C LYS A 62 5.13 -2.46 -1.60
N VAL A 63 5.03 -3.79 -1.70
CA VAL A 63 6.20 -4.69 -1.75
C VAL A 63 7.12 -4.31 -2.90
N ALA A 64 6.57 -4.12 -4.09
CA ALA A 64 7.36 -3.73 -5.26
C ALA A 64 8.05 -2.36 -5.05
N GLN A 65 7.36 -1.39 -4.46
CA GLN A 65 7.92 -0.09 -4.10
C GLN A 65 9.06 -0.21 -3.08
N LEU A 66 8.85 -0.95 -1.99
CA LEU A 66 9.88 -1.18 -0.97
C LEU A 66 11.09 -1.90 -1.56
N SER A 67 10.87 -2.90 -2.42
CA SER A 67 11.95 -3.61 -3.11
C SER A 67 12.77 -2.68 -4.02
N ALA A 68 12.14 -1.65 -4.60
CA ALA A 68 12.82 -0.66 -5.42
C ALA A 68 13.66 0.36 -4.60
N THR A 69 13.48 0.44 -3.28
CA THR A 69 14.29 1.30 -2.40
C THR A 69 15.51 0.60 -1.83
N ILE A 70 15.60 -0.72 -1.94
CA ILE A 70 16.74 -1.50 -1.46
C ILE A 70 17.84 -1.51 -2.52
N PRO A 71 19.04 -0.98 -2.23
CA PRO A 71 20.14 -0.95 -3.18
C PRO A 71 20.47 -2.36 -3.69
N ASP A 72 20.74 -2.48 -4.98
CA ASP A 72 21.20 -3.70 -5.66
C ASP A 72 20.27 -4.93 -5.58
N LEU A 73 19.05 -4.77 -5.01
CA LEU A 73 18.08 -5.85 -5.00
C LEU A 73 17.49 -6.12 -6.39
N LEU A 74 17.25 -5.06 -7.15
CA LEU A 74 16.71 -5.14 -8.51
C LEU A 74 17.56 -4.34 -9.48
N PRO A 75 17.67 -4.79 -10.76
CA PRO A 75 18.26 -3.97 -11.81
C PRO A 75 17.57 -2.62 -11.96
N SER A 76 18.31 -1.59 -12.37
CA SER A 76 17.83 -0.20 -12.47
C SER A 76 16.56 -0.05 -13.30
N GLU A 77 16.44 -0.81 -14.39
CA GLU A 77 15.28 -0.80 -15.28
C GLU A 77 13.99 -1.21 -14.57
N TYR A 78 14.07 -2.14 -13.61
CA TYR A 78 12.93 -2.55 -12.79
C TYR A 78 12.61 -1.53 -11.70
N VAL A 79 13.65 -0.94 -11.08
CA VAL A 79 13.48 0.11 -10.07
C VAL A 79 12.71 1.30 -10.64
N GLU A 80 13.09 1.75 -11.84
CA GLU A 80 12.43 2.88 -12.52
C GLU A 80 10.95 2.58 -12.80
N GLU A 81 10.64 1.44 -13.38
CA GLU A 81 9.27 1.05 -13.70
C GLU A 81 8.40 0.83 -12.45
N LEU A 82 8.95 0.27 -11.39
CA LEU A 82 8.23 0.05 -10.13
C LEU A 82 7.97 1.36 -9.36
N ARG A 83 8.82 2.37 -9.49
CA ARG A 83 8.55 3.71 -8.95
C ARG A 83 7.29 4.33 -9.54
N HIS A 84 7.01 4.10 -10.83
CA HIS A 84 5.79 4.59 -11.48
C HIS A 84 4.49 3.97 -10.96
N LEU A 85 4.55 2.90 -10.17
CA LEU A 85 3.36 2.33 -9.51
C LEU A 85 2.80 3.23 -8.39
N GLN A 86 3.55 4.23 -7.93
CA GLN A 86 3.12 5.09 -6.81
C GLN A 86 1.94 6.00 -7.16
N SER A 87 1.76 6.36 -8.43
CA SER A 87 0.92 7.51 -8.79
C SER A 87 -0.53 7.17 -9.18
N ASN A 88 -0.88 5.91 -9.44
CA ASN A 88 -2.09 5.59 -10.21
C ASN A 88 -3.00 4.50 -9.64
N ALA A 89 -3.00 4.21 -8.34
CA ALA A 89 -3.98 3.28 -7.78
C ALA A 89 -5.38 3.93 -7.81
N PRO A 90 -6.34 3.41 -8.61
CA PRO A 90 -7.66 3.98 -8.66
C PRO A 90 -8.32 3.89 -7.28
N SER A 91 -8.94 5.00 -6.83
CA SER A 91 -9.65 5.05 -5.55
C SER A 91 -10.86 4.11 -5.56
N MET A 92 -11.26 3.61 -4.39
CA MET A 92 -12.55 2.95 -4.23
C MET A 92 -13.67 3.99 -4.19
N GLY A 93 -14.80 3.67 -4.82
CA GLY A 93 -15.92 4.58 -4.95
C GLY A 93 -16.62 4.90 -3.61
N TRP A 94 -17.53 5.87 -3.66
CA TRP A 94 -18.26 6.43 -2.51
C TRP A 94 -18.98 5.39 -1.64
N LEU A 95 -19.46 4.28 -2.23
CA LEU A 95 -20.11 3.21 -1.47
C LEU A 95 -19.16 2.55 -0.47
N PHE A 96 -17.90 2.36 -0.85
CA PHE A 96 -16.86 1.88 0.06
C PHE A 96 -16.64 2.88 1.20
N VAL A 97 -16.50 4.17 0.87
CA VAL A 97 -16.29 5.23 1.87
C VAL A 97 -17.39 5.22 2.92
N LYS A 98 -18.66 5.25 2.50
CA LYS A 98 -19.81 5.20 3.41
C LYS A 98 -19.78 3.99 4.34
N ARG A 99 -19.50 2.80 3.79
CA ARG A 99 -19.42 1.57 4.58
C ARG A 99 -18.28 1.59 5.58
N ARG A 100 -17.10 2.07 5.17
CA ARG A 100 -15.93 2.17 6.05
C ARG A 100 -16.17 3.17 7.17
N MET A 101 -16.63 4.37 6.86
CA MET A 101 -16.94 5.40 7.85
C MET A 101 -18.00 4.94 8.84
N ALA A 102 -19.08 4.30 8.38
CA ALA A 102 -20.11 3.75 9.24
C ALA A 102 -19.59 2.62 10.15
N ALA A 103 -18.66 1.80 9.67
CA ALA A 103 -18.05 0.73 10.46
C ALA A 103 -17.06 1.25 11.51
N GLU A 104 -16.38 2.36 11.24
CA GLU A 104 -15.35 2.92 12.13
C GLU A 104 -15.92 3.92 13.14
N LEU A 105 -16.90 4.74 12.77
CA LEU A 105 -17.43 5.82 13.62
C LEU A 105 -18.90 5.64 14.03
N SER A 106 -19.70 4.94 13.30
CA SER A 106 -21.12 4.62 13.47
C SER A 106 -21.95 4.97 12.22
N SER A 107 -23.21 4.53 12.19
CA SER A 107 -24.14 4.88 11.09
C SER A 107 -24.39 6.40 10.95
N LYS A 108 -24.17 7.16 12.04
CA LYS A 108 -24.34 8.61 12.10
C LYS A 108 -23.06 9.42 11.89
N TRP A 109 -22.01 8.80 11.37
CA TRP A 109 -20.70 9.44 11.19
C TRP A 109 -20.75 10.81 10.50
N GLN A 110 -21.73 11.00 9.61
CA GLN A 110 -21.90 12.27 8.87
C GLN A 110 -22.21 13.46 9.78
N GLU A 111 -22.80 13.24 10.96
CA GLU A 111 -23.10 14.30 11.92
C GLU A 111 -21.81 14.95 12.51
N SER A 112 -20.67 14.27 12.36
CA SER A 112 -19.37 14.76 12.82
C SER A 112 -18.67 15.68 11.80
N PHE A 113 -19.22 15.81 10.60
CA PHE A 113 -18.63 16.57 9.50
C PHE A 113 -19.65 17.59 8.94
N ASP A 114 -19.20 18.81 8.68
CA ASP A 114 -19.97 19.80 7.96
C ASP A 114 -19.98 19.50 6.45
N SER A 115 -18.84 18.98 5.95
CA SER A 115 -18.74 18.46 4.60
C SER A 115 -17.71 17.32 4.52
N PHE A 116 -17.91 16.41 3.57
CA PHE A 116 -17.01 15.29 3.32
C PHE A 116 -16.84 15.06 1.83
N GLY A 117 -15.62 15.13 1.33
CA GLY A 117 -15.29 14.94 -0.09
C GLY A 117 -15.66 13.53 -0.54
N LYS A 118 -16.53 13.41 -1.55
CA LYS A 118 -16.98 12.12 -2.08
C LYS A 118 -15.88 11.40 -2.85
N GLU A 119 -15.00 12.15 -3.49
CA GLU A 119 -13.86 11.65 -4.23
C GLU A 119 -12.61 11.65 -3.35
N ALA A 120 -11.73 10.67 -3.53
CA ALA A 120 -10.47 10.65 -2.83
C ALA A 120 -9.57 11.78 -3.32
N SER A 121 -9.07 12.61 -2.41
CA SER A 121 -8.11 13.66 -2.72
C SER A 121 -6.74 13.08 -3.05
N LYS A 122 -6.39 11.95 -2.47
CA LYS A 122 -5.14 11.22 -2.72
C LYS A 122 -5.38 9.71 -2.60
N ALA A 123 -4.69 8.96 -3.44
CA ALA A 123 -4.54 7.52 -3.25
C ALA A 123 -3.37 7.24 -2.27
N ALA A 124 -3.53 6.25 -1.43
CA ALA A 124 -2.47 5.67 -0.62
C ALA A 124 -2.29 4.20 -1.02
N SER A 125 -1.13 3.61 -0.73
CA SER A 125 -0.82 2.22 -1.12
C SER A 125 -1.85 1.22 -0.59
N LEU A 126 -2.26 1.37 0.66
CA LEU A 126 -3.18 0.48 1.36
C LEU A 126 -4.51 1.15 1.74
N GLY A 127 -4.78 2.33 1.17
CA GLY A 127 -5.94 3.12 1.52
C GLY A 127 -6.18 4.30 0.57
N GLN A 128 -7.03 5.22 1.00
CA GLN A 128 -7.28 6.48 0.30
C GLN A 128 -7.56 7.59 1.30
N VAL A 129 -7.30 8.83 0.89
CA VAL A 129 -7.45 10.02 1.73
C VAL A 129 -8.56 10.90 1.17
N HIS A 130 -9.46 11.32 2.04
CA HIS A 130 -10.52 12.27 1.75
C HIS A 130 -10.31 13.57 2.52
N LYS A 131 -10.56 14.69 1.86
CA LYS A 131 -10.62 16.00 2.49
C LYS A 131 -12.01 16.21 3.07
N ALA A 132 -12.10 16.66 4.30
CA ALA A 132 -13.36 16.91 4.96
C ALA A 132 -13.28 18.16 5.83
N LEU A 133 -14.43 18.72 6.17
CA LEU A 133 -14.59 19.84 7.10
C LEU A 133 -15.31 19.31 8.34
N ILE A 134 -14.69 19.43 9.49
CA ILE A 134 -15.35 19.14 10.78
C ILE A 134 -15.90 20.40 11.43
N LYS A 135 -16.73 20.22 12.44
CA LYS A 135 -17.26 21.33 13.25
C LYS A 135 -16.11 22.25 13.68
N ASN A 136 -16.35 23.55 13.75
CA ASN A 136 -15.36 24.62 13.99
C ASN A 136 -14.48 24.99 12.77
N ASN A 137 -14.94 24.72 11.57
CA ASN A 137 -14.25 25.11 10.34
C ASN A 137 -12.84 24.52 10.16
N LYS A 138 -12.51 23.43 10.86
CA LYS A 138 -11.22 22.77 10.75
C LYS A 138 -11.23 21.80 9.57
N VAL A 139 -10.33 22.02 8.60
CA VAL A 139 -10.15 21.13 7.46
C VAL A 139 -9.29 19.95 7.87
N VAL A 140 -9.74 18.73 7.54
CA VAL A 140 -9.08 17.49 7.93
C VAL A 140 -8.86 16.55 6.74
N ALA A 141 -7.86 15.69 6.87
CA ALA A 141 -7.58 14.55 6.03
C ALA A 141 -8.09 13.29 6.73
N CYS A 142 -8.98 12.55 6.09
CA CYS A 142 -9.46 11.26 6.55
C CYS A 142 -8.81 10.15 5.73
N LYS A 143 -7.81 9.45 6.29
CA LYS A 143 -7.11 8.33 5.67
C LYS A 143 -7.85 7.04 6.01
N LEU A 144 -8.46 6.41 4.99
CA LEU A 144 -9.25 5.20 5.13
C LEU A 144 -8.50 3.99 4.58
N GLN A 145 -8.35 2.96 5.39
CA GLN A 145 -7.76 1.70 4.98
C GLN A 145 -8.74 0.91 4.09
N TYR A 146 -8.23 0.30 3.02
CA TYR A 146 -9.03 -0.59 2.18
C TYR A 146 -9.51 -1.83 2.95
N PRO A 147 -10.61 -2.49 2.53
CA PRO A 147 -11.10 -3.68 3.19
C PRO A 147 -10.12 -4.85 3.03
N ASP A 148 -10.13 -5.75 4.01
CA ASP A 148 -9.40 -7.02 4.01
C ASP A 148 -7.86 -6.91 3.81
N MET A 149 -7.27 -5.75 4.15
CA MET A 149 -5.84 -5.50 3.94
C MET A 149 -4.95 -6.43 4.76
N GLU A 150 -5.32 -6.79 5.98
CA GLU A 150 -4.53 -7.73 6.80
C GLU A 150 -4.41 -9.10 6.10
N SER A 151 -5.53 -9.62 5.58
CA SER A 151 -5.54 -10.88 4.82
C SER A 151 -4.78 -10.75 3.50
N ALA A 152 -4.94 -9.61 2.82
CA ALA A 152 -4.24 -9.35 1.56
C ALA A 152 -2.73 -9.27 1.77
N VAL A 153 -2.25 -8.59 2.82
CA VAL A 153 -0.83 -8.53 3.20
C VAL A 153 -0.29 -9.91 3.51
N SER A 154 -1.00 -10.71 4.31
CA SER A 154 -0.56 -12.06 4.64
C SER A 154 -0.43 -12.96 3.41
N ALA A 155 -1.39 -12.86 2.48
CA ALA A 155 -1.36 -13.61 1.23
C ALA A 155 -0.18 -13.18 0.33
N ASP A 156 0.01 -11.88 0.15
CA ASP A 156 1.07 -11.33 -0.69
C ASP A 156 2.47 -11.63 -0.10
N LEU A 157 2.62 -11.59 1.23
CA LEU A 157 3.85 -11.97 1.91
C LEU A 157 4.19 -13.46 1.73
N SER A 158 3.18 -14.33 1.74
CA SER A 158 3.40 -15.76 1.46
C SER A 158 3.91 -15.99 0.03
N GLN A 159 3.39 -15.23 -0.94
CA GLN A 159 3.87 -15.28 -2.32
C GLN A 159 5.29 -14.71 -2.47
N LEU A 160 5.58 -13.61 -1.79
CA LEU A 160 6.92 -13.02 -1.77
C LEU A 160 7.95 -14.00 -1.19
N LYS A 161 7.60 -14.72 -0.11
CA LYS A 161 8.46 -15.75 0.48
C LYS A 161 8.80 -16.84 -0.53
N MET A 162 7.81 -17.29 -1.32
CA MET A 162 8.02 -18.26 -2.38
C MET A 162 8.96 -17.72 -3.47
N ILE A 163 8.75 -16.48 -3.92
CA ILE A 163 9.63 -15.83 -4.92
C ILE A 163 11.07 -15.74 -4.41
N PHE A 164 11.25 -15.31 -3.17
CA PHE A 164 12.57 -15.21 -2.56
C PHE A 164 13.26 -16.56 -2.39
N SER A 165 12.52 -17.62 -2.05
CA SER A 165 13.04 -18.98 -1.99
C SER A 165 13.55 -19.45 -3.35
N ILE A 166 12.81 -19.20 -4.43
CA ILE A 166 13.25 -19.50 -5.80
C ILE A 166 14.49 -18.66 -6.15
N TYR A 167 14.47 -17.36 -5.88
CA TYR A 167 15.60 -16.47 -6.19
C TYR A 167 16.87 -16.89 -5.45
N GLN A 168 16.79 -17.24 -4.17
CA GLN A 168 17.91 -17.67 -3.36
C GLN A 168 18.53 -18.98 -3.85
N SER A 169 17.75 -19.86 -4.49
CA SER A 169 18.28 -21.08 -5.13
C SER A 169 19.18 -20.78 -6.34
N TYR A 170 18.99 -19.62 -6.98
CA TYR A 170 19.79 -19.17 -8.12
C TYR A 170 20.95 -18.25 -7.76
N ASN A 171 20.76 -17.40 -6.74
CA ASN A 171 21.77 -16.44 -6.30
C ASN A 171 21.92 -16.48 -4.77
N LYS A 172 22.99 -17.12 -4.31
CA LYS A 172 23.31 -17.27 -2.87
C LYS A 172 23.92 -16.01 -2.25
N ALA A 173 24.28 -15.01 -3.04
CA ALA A 173 24.96 -13.80 -2.57
C ALA A 173 24.02 -12.87 -1.77
N ILE A 174 22.70 -12.94 -2.00
CA ILE A 174 21.72 -12.08 -1.33
C ILE A 174 20.96 -12.85 -0.28
N LYS A 175 21.00 -12.37 0.97
CA LYS A 175 20.22 -12.91 2.09
C LYS A 175 18.78 -12.46 2.03
N THR A 176 17.94 -13.13 1.25
CA THR A 176 16.54 -12.77 1.06
C THR A 176 15.71 -12.84 2.33
N GLY A 177 16.15 -13.57 3.36
CA GLY A 177 15.47 -13.68 4.64
C GLY A 177 15.37 -12.37 5.41
N ASP A 178 16.46 -11.60 5.45
CA ASP A 178 16.48 -10.29 6.13
C ASP A 178 15.62 -9.28 5.39
N ILE A 179 15.68 -9.28 4.05
CA ILE A 179 14.83 -8.44 3.19
C ILE A 179 13.35 -8.78 3.40
N TYR A 180 13.01 -10.06 3.44
CA TYR A 180 11.64 -10.52 3.70
C TYR A 180 11.12 -10.03 5.06
N LYS A 181 11.96 -10.10 6.09
CA LYS A 181 11.63 -9.62 7.44
C LYS A 181 11.35 -8.13 7.42
N GLU A 182 12.24 -7.33 6.86
CA GLU A 182 12.09 -5.87 6.76
C GLU A 182 10.80 -5.48 6.00
N ILE A 183 10.56 -6.08 4.84
CA ILE A 183 9.34 -5.82 4.05
C ILE A 183 8.09 -6.20 4.87
N THR A 184 8.13 -7.31 5.59
CA THR A 184 7.01 -7.78 6.42
C THR A 184 6.71 -6.79 7.54
N GLU A 185 7.72 -6.30 8.23
CA GLU A 185 7.59 -5.32 9.30
C GLU A 185 7.03 -4.01 8.78
N ARG A 186 7.57 -3.48 7.68
CA ARG A 186 7.08 -2.23 7.06
C ARG A 186 5.63 -2.32 6.60
N LEU A 187 5.21 -3.44 6.01
CA LEU A 187 3.82 -3.64 5.61
C LEU A 187 2.86 -3.70 6.80
N LYS A 188 3.27 -4.32 7.90
CA LYS A 188 2.47 -4.35 9.12
C LYS A 188 2.36 -2.97 9.75
N GLU A 189 3.45 -2.20 9.78
CA GLU A 189 3.47 -0.82 10.24
C GLU A 189 2.52 0.08 9.44
N GLU A 190 2.48 -0.05 8.12
CA GLU A 190 1.57 0.70 7.25
C GLU A 190 0.08 0.44 7.53
N LEU A 191 -0.25 -0.71 8.09
CA LEU A 191 -1.61 -1.07 8.48
C LEU A 191 -1.99 -0.58 9.90
N ASP A 192 -1.01 -0.23 10.72
CA ASP A 192 -1.22 0.13 12.12
C ASP A 192 -1.41 1.63 12.31
N TYR A 193 -2.63 2.11 12.07
CA TYR A 193 -2.97 3.52 12.28
C TYR A 193 -2.95 3.93 13.77
N VAL A 194 -3.03 2.99 14.71
CA VAL A 194 -2.86 3.29 16.15
C VAL A 194 -1.40 3.64 16.44
N ARG A 195 -0.46 2.88 15.87
CA ARG A 195 0.96 3.20 15.95
C ARG A 195 1.27 4.51 15.22
N GLU A 196 0.73 4.72 14.03
CA GLU A 196 0.92 5.95 13.24
C GLU A 196 0.50 7.19 14.05
N ARG A 197 -0.66 7.16 14.72
CA ARG A 197 -1.11 8.25 15.61
C ARG A 197 -0.14 8.54 16.76
N LYS A 198 0.35 7.49 17.42
CA LYS A 198 1.31 7.65 18.53
C LYS A 198 2.61 8.29 18.04
N LEU A 199 3.11 7.85 16.90
CA LEU A 199 4.31 8.42 16.30
C LEU A 199 4.10 9.87 15.88
N MET A 200 2.95 10.22 15.27
CA MET A 200 2.62 11.59 14.93
C MET A 200 2.67 12.50 16.16
N LYS A 201 2.15 12.05 17.30
CA LYS A 201 2.23 12.81 18.55
C LYS A 201 3.67 13.01 19.02
N VAL A 202 4.49 11.96 19.02
CA VAL A 202 5.91 12.04 19.36
C VAL A 202 6.64 13.02 18.45
N PHE A 203 6.41 12.96 17.15
CA PHE A 203 7.02 13.91 16.20
C PHE A 203 6.50 15.34 16.40
N SER A 204 5.22 15.52 16.70
CA SER A 204 4.64 16.83 17.03
C SER A 204 5.31 17.43 18.25
N ASP A 205 5.55 16.63 19.28
CA ASP A 205 6.22 17.08 20.50
C ASP A 205 7.72 17.43 20.24
N ILE A 206 8.42 16.61 19.43
CA ILE A 206 9.82 16.85 19.05
C ILE A 206 9.98 18.13 18.23
N PHE A 207 9.06 18.40 17.32
CA PHE A 207 9.13 19.54 16.40
C PHE A 207 8.24 20.72 16.79
N SER A 208 7.77 20.77 18.06
CA SER A 208 6.90 21.85 18.56
C SER A 208 7.45 23.24 18.34
N ASP A 209 8.76 23.42 18.48
CA ASP A 209 9.45 24.69 18.33
C ASP A 209 10.03 24.93 16.93
N SER A 210 9.74 24.04 15.98
CA SER A 210 10.25 24.15 14.61
C SER A 210 9.37 25.04 13.74
N GLU A 211 9.95 26.07 13.15
CA GLU A 211 9.29 26.92 12.15
C GLU A 211 9.17 26.22 10.76
N HIS A 212 9.95 25.18 10.53
CA HIS A 212 10.08 24.52 9.21
C HIS A 212 9.42 23.15 9.11
N VAL A 213 9.13 22.53 10.25
CA VAL A 213 8.53 21.18 10.28
C VAL A 213 7.15 21.26 10.91
N HIS A 214 6.14 20.94 10.13
CA HIS A 214 4.76 20.91 10.61
C HIS A 214 4.23 19.48 10.59
N VAL A 215 3.87 18.96 11.76
CA VAL A 215 3.25 17.64 11.90
C VAL A 215 1.74 17.83 11.97
N PRO A 216 0.93 17.09 11.16
CA PRO A 216 -0.51 17.18 11.27
C PRO A 216 -1.00 16.77 12.66
N GLU A 217 -1.95 17.50 13.22
CA GLU A 217 -2.58 17.15 14.48
C GLU A 217 -3.61 16.05 14.29
N VAL A 218 -3.55 15.00 15.09
CA VAL A 218 -4.51 13.90 15.07
C VAL A 218 -5.83 14.31 15.73
N ILE A 219 -6.96 14.00 15.08
CA ILE A 219 -8.30 14.16 15.66
C ILE A 219 -8.70 12.81 16.27
N GLU A 220 -8.37 12.63 17.54
CA GLU A 220 -8.53 11.35 18.24
C GLU A 220 -9.98 10.84 18.23
N SER A 221 -10.98 11.73 18.43
CA SER A 221 -12.40 11.37 18.43
C SER A 221 -12.91 10.85 17.08
N LEU A 222 -12.19 11.13 16.00
CA LEU A 222 -12.50 10.73 14.62
C LEU A 222 -11.46 9.76 14.05
N SER A 223 -10.65 9.14 14.92
CA SER A 223 -9.61 8.18 14.50
C SER A 223 -9.83 6.84 15.20
N THR A 224 -9.62 5.77 14.42
CA THR A 224 -9.81 4.39 14.88
C THR A 224 -8.64 3.51 14.41
N LYS A 225 -8.78 2.20 14.49
CA LYS A 225 -7.78 1.24 14.01
C LYS A 225 -7.57 1.32 12.48
N ARG A 226 -8.60 1.71 11.71
CA ARG A 226 -8.58 1.69 10.22
C ARG A 226 -9.02 3.01 9.59
N LEU A 227 -9.18 4.05 10.42
CA LEU A 227 -9.45 5.42 10.02
C LEU A 227 -8.50 6.33 10.80
N LEU A 228 -7.66 7.08 10.11
CA LEU A 228 -6.82 8.12 10.69
C LEU A 228 -7.30 9.47 10.21
N THR A 229 -7.78 10.30 11.14
CA THR A 229 -8.20 11.66 10.87
C THR A 229 -7.21 12.64 11.48
N MET A 230 -6.72 13.57 10.68
CA MET A 230 -5.70 14.55 11.06
C MET A 230 -5.94 15.87 10.34
N THR A 231 -5.30 16.95 10.80
CA THR A 231 -5.41 18.25 10.13
C THR A 231 -4.87 18.15 8.70
N TRP A 232 -5.54 18.85 7.79
CA TRP A 232 -5.11 18.94 6.41
C TRP A 232 -3.95 19.92 6.30
N LEU A 233 -2.84 19.49 5.72
CA LEU A 233 -1.72 20.36 5.33
C LEU A 233 -1.69 20.47 3.81
N GLU A 234 -1.62 21.72 3.32
CA GLU A 234 -1.38 21.94 1.90
C GLU A 234 0.11 21.77 1.60
N GLY A 235 0.41 21.20 0.45
CA GLY A 235 1.78 20.96 0.04
C GLY A 235 1.87 20.55 -1.42
N ARG A 236 3.07 20.65 -1.96
CA ARG A 236 3.40 20.14 -3.31
C ARG A 236 4.35 18.96 -3.18
N PRO A 237 4.36 18.02 -4.14
CA PRO A 237 5.35 16.96 -4.19
C PRO A 237 6.77 17.54 -4.21
N ILE A 238 7.70 16.87 -3.53
CA ILE A 238 9.12 17.25 -3.52
C ILE A 238 9.82 16.85 -4.83
N LEU A 239 9.29 15.81 -5.52
CA LEU A 239 9.79 15.25 -6.78
C LEU A 239 8.73 15.40 -7.87
#